data_c37b4252c305444a2fd0036b6d040895
#
_entry.id   c37b4252c305444a2fd0036b6d040895
#
_cell.length_a   1.000
_cell.length_b   1.000
_cell.length_c   1.000
_cell.angle_alpha   90.00
_cell.angle_beta   90.00
_cell.angle_gamma   90.00
#
_symmetry.space_group_name_H-M   'P 1'
#
loop_
_entity.id
_entity.type
_entity.pdbx_description
1 polymer ?
#
loop_
_entity_poly.entity_id
_entity_poly.type
_entity_poly.pdbx_seq_one_letter_code
_entity_poly.pdbx_strand_id
1 'polypeptide(L)'
;MAVTPGNVDRRTPLAAAGGRNDKVRSRKDGTAAPIDDVDRKLLNLMQGKFPLEPRPFAAVAALAELTEAEVMARVQRLLDDRIIRQVTPIYDTRALGYGSMLVAAKVDPEHPWRAAKIINSHPGVSHNYLRNHEFNMWFTLAVERDSKLGLQGTLDVLQKLTGAESIRQLPTLKLFKIRMDLEMQGDTKSLSTEGVAEAPVDLEGVPYDELDIAVIRATQGDMPVVSEPYAPAAAQLGITPAALLEHMAAMKERGILRRVAAILFHRRAGFSANGMGVWKVPDELIAEYGPRMASFRGISHCYERPTYEDWPYSIFTMAHGRSKEECDAILDTIAAEFDISERATLYSSTEFKKIRLLYFTDEFRDWEAENG
;
A
#
# COMPACT_ATOMS: atom_id res chain seq x y z
N MET A 1 -8.24 -26.50 -29.22
CA MET A 1 -7.48 -25.69 -30.21
C MET A 1 -6.76 -24.63 -29.42
N ALA A 2 -5.44 -24.71 -29.37
CA ALA A 2 -4.64 -23.73 -28.65
C ALA A 2 -4.69 -22.39 -29.43
N VAL A 3 -5.20 -21.35 -28.82
CA VAL A 3 -5.17 -19.98 -29.34
C VAL A 3 -3.75 -19.48 -29.15
N THR A 4 -3.04 -19.31 -30.24
CA THR A 4 -1.71 -18.67 -30.24
C THR A 4 -1.90 -17.22 -29.82
N PRO A 5 -1.22 -16.70 -28.78
CA PRO A 5 -1.30 -15.29 -28.41
C PRO A 5 -0.79 -14.45 -29.58
N GLY A 6 -1.65 -13.58 -30.10
CA GLY A 6 -1.20 -12.54 -31.03
C GLY A 6 -0.12 -11.72 -30.36
N ASN A 7 0.92 -11.37 -31.12
CA ASN A 7 2.05 -10.56 -30.70
C ASN A 7 1.53 -9.21 -30.12
N VAL A 8 1.37 -9.16 -28.80
CA VAL A 8 0.94 -7.93 -28.11
C VAL A 8 2.14 -6.99 -28.15
N ASP A 9 2.06 -5.99 -29.02
CA ASP A 9 3.09 -4.97 -29.13
C ASP A 9 3.22 -4.25 -27.77
N ARG A 10 4.36 -4.46 -27.10
CA ARG A 10 4.71 -3.82 -25.83
C ARG A 10 4.74 -2.28 -25.93
N ARG A 11 4.65 -1.73 -27.14
CA ARG A 11 4.77 -0.29 -27.44
C ARG A 11 3.43 0.42 -27.57
N THR A 12 2.29 -0.26 -27.39
CA THR A 12 1.02 0.45 -27.39
C THR A 12 0.98 1.33 -26.15
N PRO A 13 0.94 2.68 -26.28
CA PRO A 13 0.78 3.53 -25.10
C PRO A 13 -0.52 3.11 -24.45
N LEU A 14 -0.44 2.59 -23.22
CA LEU A 14 -1.60 2.49 -22.37
C LEU A 14 -2.21 3.89 -22.36
N ALA A 15 -3.44 4.03 -22.83
CA ALA A 15 -4.25 5.19 -22.49
C ALA A 15 -4.08 5.29 -20.97
N ALA A 16 -3.35 6.33 -20.51
CA ALA A 16 -2.92 6.47 -19.14
C ALA A 16 -4.09 6.05 -18.28
N ALA A 17 -3.94 4.93 -17.55
CA ALA A 17 -4.93 4.54 -16.57
C ALA A 17 -4.95 5.73 -15.64
N GLY A 18 -5.92 6.63 -15.91
CA GLY A 18 -5.92 7.97 -15.38
C GLY A 18 -6.00 7.87 -13.87
N GLY A 19 -4.83 7.81 -13.24
CA GLY A 19 -4.75 8.16 -11.86
C GLY A 19 -5.49 9.47 -11.78
N ARG A 20 -6.66 9.50 -11.12
CA ARG A 20 -7.42 10.74 -10.96
C ARG A 20 -6.40 11.75 -10.47
N ASN A 21 -5.98 12.60 -11.40
CA ASN A 21 -5.06 13.68 -11.12
C ASN A 21 -5.64 14.37 -9.89
N ASP A 22 -4.94 14.38 -8.77
CA ASP A 22 -5.37 14.98 -7.49
C ASP A 22 -5.59 16.49 -7.58
N LYS A 23 -5.74 17.02 -8.80
CA LYS A 23 -6.24 18.37 -9.06
C LYS A 23 -7.72 18.41 -8.69
N VAL A 24 -7.93 18.61 -7.39
CA VAL A 24 -8.99 19.38 -6.77
C VAL A 24 -10.20 19.65 -7.68
N ARG A 25 -11.19 18.74 -7.66
CA ARG A 25 -12.59 19.12 -7.69
C ARG A 25 -13.10 19.07 -6.26
N SER A 26 -12.75 20.09 -5.45
CA SER A 26 -13.47 20.35 -4.22
C SER A 26 -14.91 20.72 -4.60
N ARG A 27 -15.90 19.95 -4.16
CA ARG A 27 -17.21 20.53 -3.96
C ARG A 27 -17.00 21.72 -3.02
N LYS A 28 -17.45 22.90 -3.41
CA LYS A 28 -17.30 24.17 -2.68
C LYS A 28 -18.00 24.19 -1.32
N ASP A 29 -18.77 23.15 -0.99
CA ASP A 29 -19.55 23.06 0.25
C ASP A 29 -19.10 21.84 1.02
N GLY A 30 -18.32 22.06 2.06
CA GLY A 30 -17.52 21.10 2.85
C GLY A 30 -18.28 20.05 3.68
N THR A 31 -19.45 19.57 3.27
CA THR A 31 -20.22 18.53 3.97
C THR A 31 -20.41 17.31 3.09
N ALA A 32 -19.49 16.32 3.24
CA ALA A 32 -19.78 14.96 2.78
C ALA A 32 -21.05 14.47 3.49
N ALA A 33 -21.96 13.82 2.73
CA ALA A 33 -23.12 13.21 3.35
C ALA A 33 -22.68 12.20 4.44
N PRO A 34 -23.37 12.17 5.58
CA PRO A 34 -23.02 11.23 6.65
C PRO A 34 -23.11 9.80 6.12
N ILE A 35 -22.15 8.95 6.52
CA ILE A 35 -22.14 7.51 6.22
C ILE A 35 -23.26 6.87 7.02
N ASP A 36 -24.24 6.29 6.35
CA ASP A 36 -25.31 5.53 6.99
C ASP A 36 -24.91 4.06 7.24
N ASP A 37 -25.79 3.26 7.87
CA ASP A 37 -25.50 1.87 8.18
C ASP A 37 -25.41 0.99 6.94
N VAL A 38 -26.14 1.35 5.88
CA VAL A 38 -26.07 0.66 4.57
C VAL A 38 -24.69 0.92 3.94
N ASP A 39 -24.21 2.16 4.00
CA ASP A 39 -22.87 2.49 3.51
C ASP A 39 -21.79 1.71 4.28
N ARG A 40 -21.91 1.59 5.62
CA ARG A 40 -20.99 0.80 6.44
C ARG A 40 -21.00 -0.68 6.04
N LYS A 41 -22.20 -1.25 5.82
CA LYS A 41 -22.36 -2.64 5.33
C LYS A 41 -21.66 -2.82 3.98
N LEU A 42 -21.89 -1.91 3.03
CA LEU A 42 -21.24 -1.94 1.71
C LEU A 42 -19.71 -1.81 1.80
N LEU A 43 -19.19 -0.86 2.59
CA LEU A 43 -17.76 -0.67 2.79
C LEU A 43 -17.10 -1.94 3.36
N ASN A 44 -17.73 -2.60 4.34
CA ASN A 44 -17.22 -3.84 4.91
C ASN A 44 -17.19 -4.98 3.88
N LEU A 45 -18.26 -5.17 3.10
CA LEU A 45 -18.31 -6.16 2.04
C LEU A 45 -17.23 -5.92 0.98
N MET A 46 -17.07 -4.67 0.55
CA MET A 46 -16.16 -4.31 -0.53
C MET A 46 -14.69 -4.31 -0.12
N GLN A 47 -14.35 -4.13 1.16
CA GLN A 47 -12.97 -4.25 1.65
C GLN A 47 -12.46 -5.69 1.71
N GLY A 48 -13.33 -6.64 2.08
CA GLY A 48 -12.92 -8.02 2.37
C GLY A 48 -13.36 -9.05 1.35
N LYS A 49 -14.55 -8.89 0.77
CA LYS A 49 -15.25 -9.92 -0.02
C LYS A 49 -15.78 -9.41 -1.35
N PHE A 50 -15.13 -8.43 -1.97
CA PHE A 50 -15.55 -7.98 -3.28
C PHE A 50 -15.39 -9.13 -4.30
N PRO A 51 -16.47 -9.56 -4.98
CA PRO A 51 -16.44 -10.78 -5.77
C PRO A 51 -15.67 -10.61 -7.09
N LEU A 52 -15.01 -11.68 -7.51
CA LEU A 52 -14.38 -11.77 -8.82
C LEU A 52 -15.36 -12.45 -9.78
N GLU A 53 -16.34 -11.69 -10.24
CA GLU A 53 -17.48 -12.14 -11.06
C GLU A 53 -17.79 -11.15 -12.18
N PRO A 54 -18.51 -11.55 -13.25
CA PRO A 54 -18.86 -10.63 -14.34
C PRO A 54 -19.62 -9.39 -13.89
N ARG A 55 -20.54 -9.55 -12.91
CA ARG A 55 -21.36 -8.46 -12.34
C ARG A 55 -21.15 -8.35 -10.82
N PRO A 56 -19.99 -7.88 -10.37
CA PRO A 56 -19.61 -7.92 -8.96
C PRO A 56 -20.51 -7.02 -8.09
N PHE A 57 -21.01 -5.92 -8.64
CA PHE A 57 -21.94 -5.04 -7.92
C PHE A 57 -23.31 -5.68 -7.71
N ALA A 58 -23.77 -6.55 -8.64
CA ALA A 58 -24.99 -7.33 -8.43
C ALA A 58 -24.83 -8.37 -7.31
N ALA A 59 -23.65 -9.02 -7.23
CA ALA A 59 -23.36 -9.96 -6.15
C ALA A 59 -23.27 -9.25 -4.78
N VAL A 60 -22.64 -8.05 -4.72
CA VAL A 60 -22.65 -7.23 -3.50
C VAL A 60 -24.06 -6.78 -3.13
N ALA A 61 -24.89 -6.43 -4.11
CA ALA A 61 -26.28 -6.03 -3.91
C ALA A 61 -27.12 -7.14 -3.26
N ALA A 62 -26.95 -8.39 -3.73
CA ALA A 62 -27.63 -9.55 -3.13
C ALA A 62 -27.24 -9.75 -1.66
N LEU A 63 -25.94 -9.56 -1.30
CA LEU A 63 -25.45 -9.66 0.09
C LEU A 63 -25.92 -8.48 0.96
N ALA A 64 -26.11 -7.32 0.36
CA ALA A 64 -26.55 -6.12 1.05
C ALA A 64 -28.09 -5.98 1.14
N GLU A 65 -28.84 -6.81 0.42
CA GLU A 65 -30.30 -6.73 0.26
C GLU A 65 -30.74 -5.41 -0.44
N LEU A 66 -29.99 -5.05 -1.48
CA LEU A 66 -30.20 -3.85 -2.29
C LEU A 66 -30.32 -4.22 -3.77
N THR A 67 -30.68 -3.24 -4.58
CA THR A 67 -30.55 -3.35 -6.03
C THR A 67 -29.14 -3.02 -6.49
N GLU A 68 -28.68 -3.59 -7.61
CA GLU A 68 -27.38 -3.28 -8.19
C GLU A 68 -27.20 -1.77 -8.48
N ALA A 69 -28.29 -1.13 -8.97
CA ALA A 69 -28.29 0.30 -9.24
C ALA A 69 -28.04 1.14 -7.98
N GLU A 70 -28.66 0.77 -6.85
CA GLU A 70 -28.44 1.45 -5.56
C GLU A 70 -27.00 1.25 -5.07
N VAL A 71 -26.46 0.03 -5.17
CA VAL A 71 -25.05 -0.22 -4.79
C VAL A 71 -24.12 0.63 -5.63
N MET A 72 -24.26 0.64 -6.95
CA MET A 72 -23.43 1.45 -7.83
C MET A 72 -23.56 2.96 -7.53
N ALA A 73 -24.77 3.46 -7.31
CA ALA A 73 -24.99 4.87 -6.96
C ALA A 73 -24.31 5.25 -5.62
N ARG A 74 -24.42 4.38 -4.60
CA ARG A 74 -23.76 4.59 -3.30
C ARG A 74 -22.25 4.53 -3.42
N VAL A 75 -21.71 3.53 -4.12
CA VAL A 75 -20.26 3.40 -4.35
C VAL A 75 -19.71 4.61 -5.09
N GLN A 76 -20.40 5.08 -6.15
CA GLN A 76 -19.98 6.29 -6.86
C GLN A 76 -19.99 7.52 -5.95
N ARG A 77 -21.04 7.69 -5.13
CA ARG A 77 -21.07 8.75 -4.13
C ARG A 77 -19.91 8.66 -3.13
N LEU A 78 -19.63 7.47 -2.59
CA LEU A 78 -18.53 7.25 -1.65
C LEU A 78 -17.15 7.53 -2.27
N LEU A 79 -16.98 7.31 -3.58
CA LEU A 79 -15.80 7.72 -4.35
C LEU A 79 -15.72 9.24 -4.49
N ASP A 80 -16.84 9.90 -4.84
CA ASP A 80 -16.91 11.35 -5.03
C ASP A 80 -16.70 12.10 -3.71
N ASP A 81 -17.21 11.56 -2.60
CA ASP A 81 -17.04 12.07 -1.23
C ASP A 81 -15.65 11.71 -0.63
N ARG A 82 -14.78 11.03 -1.39
CA ARG A 82 -13.45 10.61 -0.95
C ARG A 82 -13.46 9.76 0.34
N ILE A 83 -14.45 8.90 0.48
CA ILE A 83 -14.49 7.86 1.50
C ILE A 83 -13.83 6.61 0.94
N ILE A 84 -14.24 6.17 -0.25
CA ILE A 84 -13.50 5.21 -1.06
C ILE A 84 -12.46 5.97 -1.88
N ARG A 85 -11.23 5.53 -1.84
CA ARG A 85 -10.15 6.04 -2.68
C ARG A 85 -10.25 5.46 -4.10
N GLN A 86 -10.42 4.15 -4.19
CA GLN A 86 -10.53 3.38 -5.43
C GLN A 86 -11.08 1.98 -5.16
N VAL A 87 -11.65 1.34 -6.18
CA VAL A 87 -11.95 -0.09 -6.20
C VAL A 87 -11.00 -0.73 -7.21
N THR A 88 -10.25 -1.79 -6.82
CA THR A 88 -9.17 -2.28 -7.68
C THR A 88 -8.69 -3.67 -7.28
N PRO A 89 -8.16 -4.47 -8.23
CA PRO A 89 -7.36 -5.64 -7.91
C PRO A 89 -6.11 -5.27 -7.13
N ILE A 90 -5.75 -6.06 -6.13
CA ILE A 90 -4.56 -5.92 -5.28
C ILE A 90 -3.64 -7.08 -5.59
N TYR A 91 -2.55 -6.79 -6.28
CA TYR A 91 -1.52 -7.76 -6.61
C TYR A 91 -0.47 -7.83 -5.51
N ASP A 92 0.17 -8.99 -5.37
CA ASP A 92 1.23 -9.18 -4.39
C ASP A 92 2.59 -8.79 -4.98
N THR A 93 3.19 -7.75 -4.44
CA THR A 93 4.48 -7.20 -4.88
C THR A 93 5.61 -8.25 -4.86
N ARG A 94 5.60 -9.14 -3.85
CA ARG A 94 6.63 -10.18 -3.70
C ARG A 94 6.40 -11.33 -4.67
N ALA A 95 5.15 -11.78 -4.83
CA ALA A 95 4.79 -12.80 -5.81
C ALA A 95 5.20 -12.39 -7.23
N LEU A 96 5.16 -11.09 -7.54
CA LEU A 96 5.62 -10.54 -8.80
C LEU A 96 7.15 -10.36 -8.88
N GLY A 97 7.89 -10.74 -7.84
CA GLY A 97 9.35 -10.67 -7.83
C GLY A 97 9.91 -9.25 -7.69
N TYR A 98 9.10 -8.26 -7.31
CA TYR A 98 9.60 -6.92 -7.01
C TYR A 98 10.36 -6.90 -5.70
N GLY A 99 11.59 -6.42 -5.72
CA GLY A 99 12.28 -6.03 -4.50
C GLY A 99 11.64 -4.76 -3.94
N SER A 100 11.12 -4.81 -2.71
CA SER A 100 10.43 -3.66 -2.11
C SER A 100 10.83 -3.49 -0.66
N MET A 101 11.10 -2.23 -0.27
CA MET A 101 11.48 -1.91 1.10
C MET A 101 11.14 -0.47 1.50
N LEU A 102 11.19 -0.23 2.79
CA LEU A 102 11.24 1.11 3.37
C LEU A 102 12.68 1.61 3.29
N VAL A 103 12.84 2.89 3.01
CA VAL A 103 14.13 3.58 2.94
C VAL A 103 14.08 4.82 3.80
N ALA A 104 15.15 5.07 4.56
CA ALA A 104 15.36 6.31 5.29
C ALA A 104 16.59 7.03 4.74
N ALA A 105 16.49 8.34 4.54
CA ALA A 105 17.59 9.16 4.04
C ALA A 105 17.80 10.42 4.88
N LYS A 106 19.07 10.82 5.04
CA LYS A 106 19.46 12.13 5.55
C LYS A 106 19.63 13.05 4.36
N VAL A 107 18.66 13.93 4.12
CA VAL A 107 18.74 14.95 3.07
C VAL A 107 18.87 16.34 3.67
N ASP A 108 19.33 17.29 2.87
CA ASP A 108 19.46 18.69 3.27
C ASP A 108 18.14 19.20 3.90
N PRO A 109 18.13 19.56 5.18
CA PRO A 109 16.91 20.01 5.87
C PRO A 109 16.41 21.37 5.37
N GLU A 110 17.25 22.18 4.74
CA GLU A 110 16.87 23.48 4.19
C GLU A 110 16.14 23.32 2.83
N HIS A 111 16.45 22.25 2.08
CA HIS A 111 15.90 22.03 0.75
C HIS A 111 15.28 20.64 0.55
N PRO A 112 14.42 20.14 1.46
CA PRO A 112 13.89 18.77 1.38
C PRO A 112 13.03 18.54 0.12
N TRP A 113 12.39 19.58 -0.41
CA TRP A 113 11.57 19.51 -1.63
C TRP A 113 12.36 19.12 -2.87
N ARG A 114 13.64 19.53 -2.94
CA ARG A 114 14.54 19.16 -4.03
C ARG A 114 14.77 17.65 -4.02
N ALA A 115 15.15 17.10 -2.89
CA ALA A 115 15.35 15.66 -2.72
C ALA A 115 14.07 14.88 -2.96
N ALA A 116 12.93 15.36 -2.42
CA ALA A 116 11.63 14.73 -2.63
C ALA A 116 11.24 14.66 -4.10
N LYS A 117 11.48 15.72 -4.89
CA LYS A 117 11.20 15.74 -6.33
C LYS A 117 12.00 14.68 -7.08
N ILE A 118 13.29 14.54 -6.75
CA ILE A 118 14.20 13.55 -7.36
C ILE A 118 13.74 12.13 -6.97
N ILE A 119 13.53 11.87 -5.68
CA ILE A 119 13.08 10.56 -5.20
C ILE A 119 11.73 10.18 -5.85
N ASN A 120 10.81 11.14 -5.93
CA ASN A 120 9.47 10.92 -6.48
C ASN A 120 9.46 10.67 -8.00
N SER A 121 10.53 10.99 -8.71
CA SER A 121 10.64 10.70 -10.15
C SER A 121 10.75 9.19 -10.44
N HIS A 122 11.28 8.42 -9.48
CA HIS A 122 11.32 6.98 -9.64
C HIS A 122 9.91 6.36 -9.54
N PRO A 123 9.45 5.58 -10.52
CA PRO A 123 8.08 5.03 -10.56
C PRO A 123 7.79 4.06 -9.42
N GLY A 124 8.81 3.36 -8.93
CA GLY A 124 8.70 2.45 -7.78
C GLY A 124 8.58 3.14 -6.42
N VAL A 125 8.70 4.47 -6.35
CA VAL A 125 8.44 5.21 -5.11
C VAL A 125 6.94 5.48 -5.01
N SER A 126 6.26 4.80 -4.09
CA SER A 126 4.82 4.93 -3.89
C SER A 126 4.47 5.87 -2.74
N HIS A 127 5.31 5.95 -1.72
CA HIS A 127 5.13 6.80 -0.56
C HIS A 127 6.41 7.57 -0.28
N ASN A 128 6.31 8.85 0.07
CA ASN A 128 7.45 9.67 0.48
C ASN A 128 6.99 10.74 1.48
N TYR A 129 7.67 10.78 2.62
CA TYR A 129 7.33 11.64 3.76
C TYR A 129 8.54 12.36 4.32
N LEU A 130 8.35 13.63 4.73
CA LEU A 130 9.26 14.31 5.62
C LEU A 130 8.91 13.96 7.07
N ARG A 131 9.93 13.64 7.87
CA ARG A 131 9.77 13.32 9.29
C ARG A 131 10.70 14.17 10.17
N ASN A 132 10.32 14.29 11.43
CA ASN A 132 11.04 15.06 12.48
C ASN A 132 12.23 14.28 13.06
N HIS A 133 13.21 13.95 12.22
CA HIS A 133 14.43 13.24 12.62
C HIS A 133 15.59 13.67 11.71
N GLU A 134 16.85 13.37 12.08
CA GLU A 134 17.98 13.59 11.18
C GLU A 134 17.89 12.78 9.89
N PHE A 135 17.43 11.50 9.97
CA PHE A 135 16.90 10.80 8.82
C PHE A 135 15.50 11.35 8.52
N ASN A 136 15.49 12.44 7.77
CA ASN A 136 14.30 13.26 7.59
C ASN A 136 13.44 12.88 6.38
N MET A 137 13.97 12.12 5.42
CA MET A 137 13.23 11.68 4.23
C MET A 137 12.98 10.17 4.29
N TRP A 138 11.70 9.78 4.21
CA TRP A 138 11.24 8.40 4.36
C TRP A 138 10.38 7.99 3.18
N PHE A 139 10.81 7.00 2.42
CA PHE A 139 10.08 6.56 1.26
C PHE A 139 10.06 5.03 1.11
N THR A 140 9.05 4.52 0.42
CA THR A 140 9.01 3.13 -0.02
C THR A 140 9.54 3.06 -1.43
N LEU A 141 10.47 2.15 -1.68
CA LEU A 141 11.01 1.88 -3.02
C LEU A 141 10.68 0.45 -3.41
N ALA A 142 10.17 0.28 -4.62
CA ALA A 142 10.01 -1.02 -5.27
C ALA A 142 10.77 -1.00 -6.60
N VAL A 143 11.44 -2.10 -6.91
CA VAL A 143 12.23 -2.26 -8.13
C VAL A 143 11.85 -3.58 -8.77
N GLU A 144 11.70 -3.58 -10.09
CA GLU A 144 11.36 -4.76 -10.87
C GLU A 144 12.44 -5.84 -10.78
N ARG A 145 12.03 -7.10 -10.92
CA ARG A 145 12.94 -8.25 -10.88
C ARG A 145 14.04 -8.19 -11.94
N ASP A 146 13.72 -7.68 -13.11
CA ASP A 146 14.61 -7.56 -14.27
C ASP A 146 15.30 -6.19 -14.39
N SER A 147 15.21 -5.35 -13.34
CA SER A 147 15.94 -4.09 -13.23
C SER A 147 17.44 -4.33 -13.35
N LYS A 148 18.10 -3.54 -14.18
CA LYS A 148 19.56 -3.60 -14.37
C LYS A 148 20.32 -3.03 -13.19
N LEU A 149 19.76 -2.01 -12.54
CA LEU A 149 20.33 -1.38 -11.37
C LEU A 149 20.06 -2.17 -10.09
N GLY A 150 18.93 -2.86 -10.03
CA GLY A 150 18.44 -3.46 -8.82
C GLY A 150 18.20 -2.42 -7.71
N LEU A 151 17.88 -2.90 -6.50
CA LEU A 151 17.59 -2.00 -5.37
C LEU A 151 18.80 -1.16 -4.97
N GLN A 152 19.98 -1.76 -4.84
CA GLN A 152 21.19 -1.04 -4.40
C GLN A 152 21.61 -0.01 -5.42
N GLY A 153 21.73 -0.37 -6.69
CA GLY A 153 22.11 0.59 -7.75
C GLY A 153 21.11 1.74 -7.89
N THR A 154 19.80 1.48 -7.74
CA THR A 154 18.78 2.53 -7.73
C THR A 154 19.00 3.50 -6.56
N LEU A 155 19.32 2.99 -5.36
CA LEU A 155 19.59 3.83 -4.19
C LEU A 155 20.89 4.63 -4.34
N ASP A 156 21.95 4.05 -4.94
CA ASP A 156 23.20 4.75 -5.20
C ASP A 156 22.98 5.92 -6.18
N VAL A 157 22.17 5.71 -7.21
CA VAL A 157 21.75 6.78 -8.13
C VAL A 157 20.94 7.86 -7.40
N LEU A 158 19.95 7.47 -6.61
CA LEU A 158 19.15 8.42 -5.83
C LEU A 158 19.99 9.21 -4.84
N GLN A 159 20.95 8.57 -4.17
CA GLN A 159 21.89 9.24 -3.26
C GLN A 159 22.72 10.29 -3.99
N LYS A 160 23.29 9.93 -5.13
CA LYS A 160 24.08 10.85 -5.96
C LYS A 160 23.25 12.04 -6.45
N LEU A 161 22.04 11.80 -6.96
CA LEU A 161 21.18 12.85 -7.52
C LEU A 161 20.64 13.80 -6.43
N THR A 162 20.27 13.27 -5.27
CA THR A 162 19.74 14.07 -4.14
C THR A 162 20.84 14.80 -3.36
N GLY A 163 22.06 14.28 -3.37
CA GLY A 163 23.14 14.70 -2.48
C GLY A 163 22.89 14.29 -1.02
N ALA A 164 22.10 13.24 -0.78
CA ALA A 164 21.83 12.74 0.56
C ALA A 164 23.12 12.28 1.23
N GLU A 165 23.33 12.70 2.48
CA GLU A 165 24.47 12.30 3.31
C GLU A 165 24.50 10.80 3.53
N SER A 166 23.33 10.21 3.81
CA SER A 166 23.16 8.79 4.05
C SER A 166 21.81 8.30 3.53
N ILE A 167 21.79 7.10 2.96
CA ILE A 167 20.57 6.36 2.62
C ILE A 167 20.67 4.97 3.25
N ARG A 168 19.62 4.54 3.99
CA ARG A 168 19.56 3.26 4.67
C ARG A 168 18.40 2.44 4.18
N GLN A 169 18.69 1.21 3.77
CA GLN A 169 17.71 0.20 3.43
C GLN A 169 17.11 -0.37 4.71
N LEU A 170 15.80 -0.38 4.82
CA LEU A 170 15.08 -0.89 5.98
C LEU A 170 14.09 -2.00 5.56
N PRO A 171 14.59 -3.12 5.00
CA PRO A 171 13.73 -4.27 4.69
C PRO A 171 13.11 -4.81 5.98
N THR A 172 12.00 -5.50 5.87
CA THR A 172 11.40 -6.23 6.98
C THR A 172 12.16 -7.54 7.17
N LEU A 173 12.89 -7.69 8.28
CA LEU A 173 13.56 -8.93 8.67
C LEU A 173 12.55 -9.89 9.30
N LYS A 174 11.70 -9.36 10.20
CA LYS A 174 10.63 -10.11 10.83
C LYS A 174 9.39 -9.25 11.01
N LEU A 175 8.24 -9.86 10.79
CA LEU A 175 6.94 -9.26 11.01
C LEU A 175 6.33 -9.83 12.29
N PHE A 176 6.05 -8.95 13.28
CA PHE A 176 5.37 -9.33 14.52
C PHE A 176 3.87 -9.04 14.47
N LYS A 177 3.46 -7.96 13.81
CA LYS A 177 2.06 -7.57 13.63
C LYS A 177 1.86 -6.76 12.38
N ILE A 178 0.80 -7.09 11.65
CA ILE A 178 0.19 -6.25 10.63
C ILE A 178 -1.32 -6.38 10.77
N ARG A 179 -2.00 -5.32 11.20
CA ARG A 179 -3.46 -5.31 11.32
C ARG A 179 -3.96 -3.93 10.92
N MET A 180 -4.76 -3.90 9.87
CA MET A 180 -5.46 -2.69 9.40
C MET A 180 -6.97 -2.98 9.28
N ASP A 181 -7.56 -3.54 10.34
CA ASP A 181 -9.01 -3.67 10.42
C ASP A 181 -9.57 -2.38 11.03
N LEU A 182 -10.08 -1.52 10.17
CA LEU A 182 -10.94 -0.42 10.57
C LEU A 182 -12.35 -0.99 10.75
N GLU A 183 -12.63 -1.58 11.92
CA GLU A 183 -14.00 -1.92 12.25
C GLU A 183 -14.82 -0.63 12.38
N MET A 184 -15.74 -0.43 11.44
CA MET A 184 -16.67 0.71 11.41
C MET A 184 -17.85 0.53 12.39
N GLN A 185 -17.84 -0.51 13.24
CA GLN A 185 -18.82 -0.72 14.30
C GLN A 185 -18.18 -0.48 15.67
N GLY A 186 -18.77 0.46 16.38
CA GLY A 186 -18.37 0.80 17.74
C GLY A 186 -18.75 -0.26 18.74
N ASP A 187 -17.91 -1.26 18.95
CA ASP A 187 -17.89 -2.03 20.17
C ASP A 187 -16.45 -2.41 20.53
N THR A 188 -16.02 -1.91 21.68
CA THR A 188 -14.65 -1.92 22.19
C THR A 188 -14.22 -3.29 22.73
N LYS A 189 -14.80 -4.41 22.30
CA LYS A 189 -14.62 -5.74 22.90
C LYS A 189 -14.23 -6.87 21.95
N SER A 190 -13.58 -6.60 20.84
CA SER A 190 -13.01 -7.69 20.03
C SER A 190 -11.49 -7.55 19.92
N LEU A 191 -10.80 -7.79 21.01
CA LEU A 191 -9.38 -8.15 21.03
C LEU A 191 -9.28 -9.66 20.92
N SER A 192 -9.63 -10.23 19.77
CA SER A 192 -9.20 -11.58 19.46
C SER A 192 -7.72 -11.55 19.09
N THR A 193 -6.94 -12.29 19.83
CA THR A 193 -5.53 -12.61 19.60
C THR A 193 -5.31 -13.52 18.36
N GLU A 194 -6.25 -13.57 17.44
CA GLU A 194 -6.20 -14.38 16.23
C GLU A 194 -5.85 -13.51 15.03
N GLY A 195 -4.58 -13.47 14.76
CA GLY A 195 -3.98 -12.80 13.60
C GLY A 195 -2.48 -12.72 13.76
N VAL A 196 -1.84 -13.82 14.13
CA VAL A 196 -0.44 -14.03 13.79
C VAL A 196 -0.42 -13.93 12.28
N ALA A 197 0.15 -12.85 11.75
CA ALA A 197 0.45 -12.78 10.33
C ALA A 197 1.25 -14.06 10.04
N GLU A 198 0.74 -14.90 9.15
CA GLU A 198 1.50 -16.03 8.65
C GLU A 198 2.89 -15.51 8.31
N ALA A 199 3.90 -16.21 8.77
CA ALA A 199 5.29 -15.91 8.44
C ALA A 199 5.35 -15.61 6.94
N PRO A 200 6.11 -14.58 6.49
CA PRO A 200 6.21 -14.31 5.08
C PRO A 200 6.57 -15.62 4.40
N VAL A 201 5.65 -16.18 3.62
CA VAL A 201 5.98 -17.26 2.72
C VAL A 201 7.10 -16.70 1.86
N ASP A 202 8.23 -17.38 1.84
CA ASP A 202 9.38 -16.98 1.03
C ASP A 202 8.98 -17.18 -0.44
N LEU A 203 8.27 -16.17 -0.95
CA LEU A 203 7.85 -16.11 -2.34
C LEU A 203 9.03 -15.53 -3.12
N GLU A 204 10.04 -16.35 -3.39
CA GLU A 204 10.94 -16.10 -4.50
C GLU A 204 10.11 -16.15 -5.79
N GLY A 205 9.43 -15.04 -6.09
CA GLY A 205 8.65 -14.78 -7.28
C GLY A 205 7.89 -15.99 -7.85
N VAL A 206 6.57 -15.95 -7.76
CA VAL A 206 5.74 -16.95 -8.43
C VAL A 206 5.97 -16.83 -9.94
N PRO A 207 6.12 -17.94 -10.68
CA PRO A 207 6.22 -17.86 -12.14
C PRO A 207 5.00 -17.15 -12.76
N TYR A 208 5.24 -16.18 -13.60
CA TYR A 208 4.23 -15.46 -14.37
C TYR A 208 4.66 -15.35 -15.84
N ASP A 209 3.69 -15.18 -16.72
CA ASP A 209 3.90 -15.08 -18.18
C ASP A 209 3.46 -13.72 -18.73
N GLU A 210 3.58 -13.55 -20.04
CA GLU A 210 3.21 -12.32 -20.73
C GLU A 210 1.72 -12.00 -20.62
N LEU A 211 0.84 -13.01 -20.50
CA LEU A 211 -0.59 -12.79 -20.31
C LEU A 211 -0.87 -12.28 -18.90
N ASP A 212 -0.18 -12.81 -17.88
CA ASP A 212 -0.26 -12.29 -16.51
C ASP A 212 0.11 -10.80 -16.48
N ILE A 213 1.23 -10.44 -17.12
CA ILE A 213 1.68 -9.04 -17.22
C ILE A 213 0.61 -8.17 -17.89
N ALA A 214 0.07 -8.64 -19.02
CA ALA A 214 -0.94 -7.90 -19.77
C ALA A 214 -2.22 -7.71 -18.95
N VAL A 215 -2.67 -8.75 -18.24
CA VAL A 215 -3.83 -8.69 -17.34
C VAL A 215 -3.60 -7.72 -16.18
N ILE A 216 -2.41 -7.76 -15.56
CA ILE A 216 -2.06 -6.80 -14.49
C ILE A 216 -2.10 -5.37 -15.03
N ARG A 217 -1.43 -5.11 -16.16
CA ARG A 217 -1.42 -3.78 -16.79
C ARG A 217 -2.83 -3.27 -17.11
N ALA A 218 -3.70 -4.13 -17.61
CA ALA A 218 -5.08 -3.76 -17.97
C ALA A 218 -6.02 -3.56 -16.79
N THR A 219 -5.75 -4.20 -15.63
CA THR A 219 -6.70 -4.24 -14.51
C THR A 219 -6.23 -3.54 -13.24
N GLN A 220 -4.94 -3.21 -13.11
CA GLN A 220 -4.40 -2.57 -11.90
C GLN A 220 -4.89 -1.13 -11.65
N GLY A 221 -5.56 -0.51 -12.61
CA GLY A 221 -6.17 0.81 -12.48
C GLY A 221 -7.44 0.82 -11.62
N ASP A 222 -8.10 1.97 -11.60
CA ASP A 222 -9.38 2.13 -10.95
C ASP A 222 -10.46 1.37 -11.72
N MET A 223 -11.18 0.49 -11.02
CA MET A 223 -12.30 -0.24 -11.60
C MET A 223 -13.48 0.74 -11.83
N PRO A 224 -14.07 0.78 -13.02
CA PRO A 224 -15.24 1.62 -13.27
C PRO A 224 -16.48 1.09 -12.51
N VAL A 225 -17.32 2.00 -12.03
CA VAL A 225 -18.58 1.64 -11.35
C VAL A 225 -19.67 1.45 -12.40
N VAL A 226 -19.64 0.29 -13.03
CA VAL A 226 -20.61 -0.15 -14.06
C VAL A 226 -20.97 -1.61 -13.83
N SER A 227 -22.06 -2.10 -14.45
CA SER A 227 -22.52 -3.49 -14.23
C SER A 227 -21.48 -4.54 -14.60
N GLU A 228 -20.70 -4.33 -15.66
CA GLU A 228 -19.64 -5.22 -16.15
C GLU A 228 -18.28 -4.55 -16.15
N PRO A 229 -17.66 -4.33 -14.98
CA PRO A 229 -16.45 -3.50 -14.87
C PRO A 229 -15.19 -4.12 -15.48
N TYR A 230 -15.20 -5.41 -15.75
CA TYR A 230 -14.07 -6.13 -16.39
C TYR A 230 -14.13 -6.12 -17.93
N ALA A 231 -15.29 -5.79 -18.52
CA ALA A 231 -15.46 -5.80 -19.97
C ALA A 231 -14.48 -4.87 -20.72
N PRO A 232 -14.17 -3.63 -20.26
CA PRO A 232 -13.18 -2.77 -20.92
C PRO A 232 -11.78 -3.38 -20.95
N ALA A 233 -11.33 -3.98 -19.85
CA ALA A 233 -10.00 -4.62 -19.78
C ALA A 233 -9.94 -5.87 -20.67
N ALA A 234 -10.99 -6.69 -20.68
CA ALA A 234 -11.09 -7.84 -21.57
C ALA A 234 -11.05 -7.43 -23.05
N ALA A 235 -11.76 -6.39 -23.41
CA ALA A 235 -11.75 -5.84 -24.78
C ALA A 235 -10.36 -5.33 -25.19
N GLN A 236 -9.65 -4.63 -24.28
CA GLN A 236 -8.27 -4.19 -24.50
C GLN A 236 -7.31 -5.34 -24.75
N LEU A 237 -7.52 -6.48 -24.07
CA LEU A 237 -6.70 -7.70 -24.22
C LEU A 237 -7.14 -8.58 -25.40
N GLY A 238 -8.24 -8.26 -26.08
CA GLY A 238 -8.79 -9.07 -27.18
C GLY A 238 -9.34 -10.43 -26.71
N ILE A 239 -9.77 -10.55 -25.44
CA ILE A 239 -10.33 -11.76 -24.85
C ILE A 239 -11.76 -11.51 -24.34
N THR A 240 -12.47 -12.55 -23.99
CA THR A 240 -13.80 -12.41 -23.39
C THR A 240 -13.71 -12.03 -21.90
N PRO A 241 -14.71 -11.34 -21.32
CA PRO A 241 -14.75 -11.09 -19.88
C PRO A 241 -14.69 -12.37 -19.03
N ALA A 242 -15.27 -13.47 -19.51
CA ALA A 242 -15.20 -14.77 -18.84
C ALA A 242 -13.75 -15.30 -18.80
N ALA A 243 -13.03 -15.26 -19.93
CA ALA A 243 -11.64 -15.69 -20.00
C ALA A 243 -10.72 -14.82 -19.10
N LEU A 244 -10.96 -13.50 -19.06
CA LEU A 244 -10.24 -12.61 -18.16
C LEU A 244 -10.45 -13.00 -16.68
N LEU A 245 -11.69 -13.23 -16.29
CA LEU A 245 -12.03 -13.60 -14.90
C LEU A 245 -11.45 -14.97 -14.51
N GLU A 246 -11.51 -15.96 -15.41
CA GLU A 246 -10.87 -17.26 -15.23
C GLU A 246 -9.37 -17.12 -15.01
N HIS A 247 -8.70 -16.30 -15.84
CA HIS A 247 -7.28 -16.03 -15.69
C HIS A 247 -6.95 -15.31 -14.37
N MET A 248 -7.74 -14.30 -13.98
CA MET A 248 -7.57 -13.61 -12.70
C MET A 248 -7.82 -14.55 -11.51
N ALA A 249 -8.74 -15.51 -11.61
CA ALA A 249 -8.95 -16.53 -10.59
C ALA A 249 -7.73 -17.45 -10.46
N ALA A 250 -7.16 -17.90 -11.57
CA ALA A 250 -5.92 -18.68 -11.57
C ALA A 250 -4.72 -17.89 -10.99
N MET A 251 -4.61 -16.58 -11.28
CA MET A 251 -3.63 -15.71 -10.64
C MET A 251 -3.84 -15.61 -9.12
N LYS A 252 -5.09 -15.62 -8.67
CA LYS A 252 -5.42 -15.61 -7.24
C LYS A 252 -5.00 -16.92 -6.55
N GLU A 253 -5.23 -18.06 -7.18
CA GLU A 253 -4.79 -19.36 -6.67
C GLU A 253 -3.25 -19.45 -6.57
N ARG A 254 -2.53 -18.85 -7.52
CA ARG A 254 -1.07 -18.74 -7.48
C ARG A 254 -0.54 -17.70 -6.49
N GLY A 255 -1.39 -16.90 -5.85
CA GLY A 255 -0.99 -15.86 -4.91
C GLY A 255 -0.53 -14.54 -5.57
N ILE A 256 -0.59 -14.41 -6.89
CA ILE A 256 -0.26 -13.19 -7.63
C ILE A 256 -1.33 -12.12 -7.38
N LEU A 257 -2.61 -12.47 -7.50
CA LEU A 257 -3.74 -11.60 -7.14
C LEU A 257 -4.19 -11.93 -5.71
N ARG A 258 -4.04 -10.99 -4.80
CA ARG A 258 -4.49 -11.18 -3.40
C ARG A 258 -6.02 -11.11 -3.29
N ARG A 259 -6.62 -10.08 -3.83
CA ARG A 259 -8.06 -9.83 -3.83
C ARG A 259 -8.41 -8.63 -4.71
N VAL A 260 -9.68 -8.45 -4.98
CA VAL A 260 -10.24 -7.17 -5.42
C VAL A 260 -10.88 -6.49 -4.22
N ALA A 261 -10.68 -5.20 -4.03
CA ALA A 261 -11.22 -4.50 -2.87
C ALA A 261 -11.41 -2.99 -3.08
N ALA A 262 -12.30 -2.41 -2.30
CA ALA A 262 -12.35 -0.98 -2.10
C ALA A 262 -11.28 -0.56 -1.10
N ILE A 263 -10.46 0.43 -1.47
CA ILE A 263 -9.44 1.04 -0.63
C ILE A 263 -10.01 2.34 -0.09
N LEU A 264 -9.96 2.52 1.23
CA LEU A 264 -10.54 3.68 1.90
C LEU A 264 -9.50 4.78 2.19
N PHE A 265 -9.98 6.02 2.32
CA PHE A 265 -9.17 7.10 2.88
C PHE A 265 -9.15 7.03 4.41
N HIS A 266 -8.02 6.67 5.01
CA HIS A 266 -7.88 6.42 6.45
C HIS A 266 -8.20 7.62 7.37
N ARG A 267 -8.00 8.86 6.91
CA ARG A 267 -8.17 10.07 7.73
C ARG A 267 -9.62 10.33 8.22
N ARG A 268 -10.62 9.61 7.70
CA ARG A 268 -12.02 9.79 8.10
C ARG A 268 -12.53 8.74 9.09
N ALA A 269 -11.67 7.80 9.50
CA ALA A 269 -12.02 6.75 10.46
C ALA A 269 -11.77 7.13 11.93
N GLY A 270 -11.51 8.40 12.23
CA GLY A 270 -11.38 8.90 13.61
C GLY A 270 -9.96 8.88 14.20
N PHE A 271 -8.98 8.29 13.50
CA PHE A 271 -7.57 8.33 13.90
C PHE A 271 -6.86 9.43 13.13
N SER A 272 -6.49 10.51 13.81
CA SER A 272 -5.89 11.69 13.17
C SER A 272 -4.36 11.74 13.31
N ALA A 273 -3.78 10.95 14.21
CA ALA A 273 -2.35 10.90 14.46
C ALA A 273 -1.80 9.48 14.32
N ASN A 274 -0.62 9.40 13.68
CA ASN A 274 0.15 8.16 13.54
C ASN A 274 1.59 8.46 13.94
N GLY A 275 2.06 7.84 15.02
CA GLY A 275 3.44 7.93 15.49
C GLY A 275 4.19 6.63 15.19
N MET A 276 5.31 6.70 14.47
CA MET A 276 6.19 5.55 14.32
C MET A 276 7.23 5.56 15.44
N GLY A 277 7.09 4.66 16.41
CA GLY A 277 8.10 4.39 17.42
C GLY A 277 9.22 3.54 16.83
N VAL A 278 10.47 3.97 16.98
CA VAL A 278 11.65 3.18 16.65
C VAL A 278 12.47 2.97 17.90
N TRP A 279 12.92 1.73 18.10
CA TRP A 279 13.42 1.23 19.37
C TRP A 279 14.78 0.57 19.19
N LYS A 280 15.76 0.95 20.00
CA LYS A 280 17.02 0.26 20.10
C LYS A 280 16.84 -0.90 21.08
N VAL A 281 16.73 -2.10 20.56
CA VAL A 281 16.56 -3.33 21.34
C VAL A 281 17.77 -4.23 21.08
N PRO A 282 18.43 -4.77 22.14
CA PRO A 282 19.48 -5.77 21.98
C PRO A 282 18.99 -6.99 21.17
N ASP A 283 19.84 -7.53 20.30
CA ASP A 283 19.48 -8.61 19.37
C ASP A 283 18.90 -9.84 20.09
N GLU A 284 19.43 -10.19 21.27
CA GLU A 284 18.98 -11.30 22.09
C GLU A 284 17.55 -11.11 22.65
N LEU A 285 17.08 -9.86 22.75
CA LEU A 285 15.75 -9.53 23.29
C LEU A 285 14.70 -9.29 22.20
N ILE A 286 15.08 -9.17 20.95
CA ILE A 286 14.15 -8.88 19.84
C ILE A 286 13.05 -9.95 19.74
N ALA A 287 13.43 -11.24 19.88
CA ALA A 287 12.48 -12.35 19.78
C ALA A 287 11.41 -12.34 20.89
N GLU A 288 11.74 -11.82 22.07
CA GLU A 288 10.82 -11.67 23.20
C GLU A 288 10.04 -10.37 23.11
N TYR A 289 10.74 -9.24 22.89
CA TYR A 289 10.12 -7.91 22.96
C TYR A 289 9.21 -7.63 21.77
N GLY A 290 9.58 -8.07 20.56
CA GLY A 290 8.80 -7.81 19.35
C GLY A 290 7.34 -8.26 19.45
N PRO A 291 7.03 -9.54 19.79
CA PRO A 291 5.64 -9.99 19.96
C PRO A 291 4.90 -9.26 21.10
N ARG A 292 5.59 -8.96 22.22
CA ARG A 292 5.00 -8.24 23.35
C ARG A 292 4.66 -6.80 22.98
N MET A 293 5.57 -6.07 22.34
CA MET A 293 5.29 -4.72 21.81
C MET A 293 4.15 -4.73 20.79
N ALA A 294 4.10 -5.76 19.94
CA ALA A 294 3.04 -5.94 18.97
C ALA A 294 1.66 -6.13 19.62
N SER A 295 1.58 -6.69 20.85
CA SER A 295 0.33 -6.95 21.55
C SER A 295 -0.33 -5.70 22.12
N PHE A 296 0.38 -4.57 22.23
CA PHE A 296 -0.19 -3.35 22.78
C PHE A 296 -1.37 -2.84 21.97
N ARG A 297 -2.40 -2.40 22.69
CA ARG A 297 -3.54 -1.73 22.10
C ARG A 297 -3.08 -0.40 21.48
N GLY A 298 -3.52 -0.11 20.27
CA GLY A 298 -3.09 1.09 19.54
C GLY A 298 -1.86 0.88 18.66
N ILE A 299 -1.14 -0.26 18.78
CA ILE A 299 -0.10 -0.65 17.83
C ILE A 299 -0.73 -1.49 16.72
N SER A 300 -0.66 -0.99 15.49
CA SER A 300 -1.19 -1.66 14.29
C SER A 300 -0.14 -2.48 13.55
N HIS A 301 1.12 -2.05 13.60
CA HIS A 301 2.23 -2.68 12.91
C HIS A 301 3.42 -2.78 13.86
N CYS A 302 4.13 -3.90 13.78
CA CYS A 302 5.38 -4.11 14.51
C CYS A 302 6.32 -4.97 13.67
N TYR A 303 7.54 -4.45 13.44
CA TYR A 303 8.54 -5.06 12.57
C TYR A 303 9.91 -5.06 13.22
N GLU A 304 10.73 -6.07 12.87
CA GLU A 304 12.18 -6.03 13.00
C GLU A 304 12.79 -5.56 11.69
N ARG A 305 13.79 -4.66 11.77
CA ARG A 305 14.55 -4.12 10.64
C ARG A 305 16.03 -4.07 10.95
N PRO A 306 16.92 -4.04 9.92
CA PRO A 306 18.35 -3.95 10.15
C PRO A 306 18.75 -2.66 10.84
N THR A 307 19.85 -2.75 11.59
CA THR A 307 20.54 -1.62 12.24
C THR A 307 21.78 -1.22 11.45
N TYR A 308 22.22 0.03 11.64
CA TYR A 308 23.44 0.58 11.09
C TYR A 308 24.13 1.41 12.17
N GLU A 309 25.41 1.75 11.98
CA GLU A 309 26.18 2.58 12.93
C GLU A 309 25.46 3.91 13.23
N ASP A 310 24.88 4.54 12.19
CA ASP A 310 24.13 5.79 12.27
C ASP A 310 22.61 5.60 12.43
N TRP A 311 22.11 4.32 12.48
CA TRP A 311 20.72 3.95 12.67
C TRP A 311 20.59 2.74 13.59
N PRO A 312 20.59 2.90 14.92
CA PRO A 312 20.68 1.79 15.87
C PRO A 312 19.34 1.12 16.21
N TYR A 313 18.24 1.49 15.58
CA TYR A 313 16.91 1.02 15.94
C TYR A 313 16.53 -0.26 15.19
N SER A 314 16.27 -1.34 15.94
CA SER A 314 15.95 -2.67 15.41
C SER A 314 14.46 -2.98 15.37
N ILE A 315 13.63 -2.44 16.29
CA ILE A 315 12.19 -2.63 16.30
C ILE A 315 11.47 -1.35 15.88
N PHE A 316 10.40 -1.51 15.10
CA PHE A 316 9.55 -0.44 14.58
C PHE A 316 8.11 -0.73 14.95
N THR A 317 7.42 0.21 15.58
CA THR A 317 5.99 0.12 15.91
C THR A 317 5.23 1.28 15.30
N MET A 318 4.00 1.05 14.86
CA MET A 318 3.11 2.12 14.40
C MET A 318 1.97 2.29 15.40
N ALA A 319 2.03 3.38 16.17
CA ALA A 319 0.98 3.80 17.10
C ALA A 319 -0.05 4.66 16.38
N HIS A 320 -1.32 4.43 16.67
CA HIS A 320 -2.45 5.21 16.18
C HIS A 320 -3.21 5.83 17.35
N GLY A 321 -3.48 7.12 17.24
CA GLY A 321 -4.22 7.88 18.26
C GLY A 321 -5.09 8.99 17.63
N ARG A 322 -5.94 9.59 18.44
CA ARG A 322 -6.72 10.76 18.05
C ARG A 322 -5.87 12.04 18.05
N SER A 323 -4.75 12.00 18.79
CA SER A 323 -3.77 13.09 18.85
C SER A 323 -2.35 12.53 18.94
N LYS A 324 -1.34 13.40 18.78
CA LYS A 324 0.06 13.04 18.96
C LYS A 324 0.34 12.60 20.40
N GLU A 325 -0.26 13.29 21.36
CA GLU A 325 -0.13 13.01 22.80
C GLU A 325 -0.65 11.61 23.14
N GLU A 326 -1.73 11.15 22.49
CA GLU A 326 -2.24 9.79 22.67
C GLU A 326 -1.28 8.75 22.08
N CYS A 327 -0.67 9.02 20.92
CA CYS A 327 0.38 8.18 20.35
C CYS A 327 1.61 8.14 21.26
N ASP A 328 2.07 9.29 21.77
CA ASP A 328 3.22 9.38 22.66
C ASP A 328 2.96 8.61 23.97
N ALA A 329 1.77 8.72 24.56
CA ALA A 329 1.40 7.98 25.76
C ALA A 329 1.45 6.44 25.56
N ILE A 330 1.03 5.94 24.39
CA ILE A 330 1.16 4.51 24.04
C ILE A 330 2.64 4.12 24.00
N LEU A 331 3.46 4.92 23.31
CA LEU A 331 4.88 4.64 23.15
C LEU A 331 5.65 4.81 24.46
N ASP A 332 5.28 5.75 25.33
CA ASP A 332 5.83 5.92 26.67
C ASP A 332 5.53 4.71 27.57
N THR A 333 4.31 4.18 27.47
CA THR A 333 3.92 2.96 28.19
C THR A 333 4.79 1.77 27.77
N ILE A 334 5.04 1.61 26.48
CA ILE A 334 5.93 0.58 25.94
C ILE A 334 7.35 0.79 26.47
N ALA A 335 7.89 2.01 26.40
CA ALA A 335 9.23 2.33 26.87
C ALA A 335 9.42 1.96 28.36
N ALA A 336 8.43 2.29 29.19
CA ALA A 336 8.47 2.00 30.62
C ALA A 336 8.36 0.49 30.92
N GLU A 337 7.54 -0.26 30.18
CA GLU A 337 7.38 -1.71 30.39
C GLU A 337 8.66 -2.51 30.05
N PHE A 338 9.40 -2.07 29.02
CA PHE A 338 10.61 -2.75 28.57
C PHE A 338 11.92 -2.10 29.02
N ASP A 339 11.85 -1.04 29.81
CA ASP A 339 12.99 -0.24 30.28
C ASP A 339 13.91 0.23 29.13
N ILE A 340 13.27 0.68 28.01
CA ILE A 340 14.00 1.16 26.83
C ILE A 340 14.09 2.69 26.86
N SER A 341 15.31 3.20 27.07
CA SER A 341 15.59 4.65 27.05
C SER A 341 15.96 5.16 25.66
N GLU A 342 16.62 4.32 24.82
CA GLU A 342 17.04 4.70 23.47
C GLU A 342 15.94 4.41 22.46
N ARG A 343 15.16 5.43 22.14
CA ARG A 343 14.05 5.37 21.18
C ARG A 343 13.82 6.73 20.52
N ALA A 344 13.10 6.73 19.42
CA ALA A 344 12.58 7.96 18.82
C ALA A 344 11.14 7.78 18.37
N THR A 345 10.37 8.86 18.35
CA THR A 345 9.03 8.90 17.76
C THR A 345 9.07 9.76 16.50
N LEU A 346 8.75 9.13 15.38
CA LEU A 346 8.79 9.76 14.07
C LEU A 346 7.39 10.13 13.62
N TYR A 347 7.13 11.43 13.53
CA TYR A 347 5.91 12.00 12.98
C TYR A 347 6.15 12.52 11.57
N SER A 348 5.20 12.26 10.66
CA SER A 348 5.23 12.87 9.33
C SER A 348 4.77 14.33 9.43
N SER A 349 5.63 15.26 8.97
CA SER A 349 5.30 16.68 8.84
C SER A 349 4.75 17.02 7.46
N THR A 350 5.23 16.35 6.42
CA THR A 350 4.83 16.55 5.03
C THR A 350 4.70 15.21 4.31
N GLU A 351 3.63 15.06 3.51
CA GLU A 351 3.43 13.97 2.59
C GLU A 351 3.78 14.45 1.17
N PHE A 352 4.93 13.98 0.63
CA PHE A 352 5.37 14.37 -0.71
C PHE A 352 4.79 13.49 -1.80
N LYS A 353 4.55 12.22 -1.50
CA LYS A 353 3.95 11.25 -2.42
C LYS A 353 3.17 10.20 -1.64
N LYS A 354 1.97 9.89 -2.11
CA LYS A 354 1.17 8.77 -1.62
C LYS A 354 0.29 8.27 -2.75
N ILE A 355 0.86 7.37 -3.52
CA ILE A 355 0.17 6.73 -4.65
C ILE A 355 0.24 5.21 -4.48
N ARG A 356 -0.51 4.50 -5.29
CA ARG A 356 -0.37 3.07 -5.44
C ARG A 356 0.81 2.76 -6.37
N LEU A 357 1.57 1.73 -6.04
CA LEU A 357 2.54 1.16 -6.96
C LEU A 357 1.80 0.55 -8.16
N LEU A 358 2.22 0.90 -9.36
CA LEU A 358 1.82 0.25 -10.61
C LEU A 358 2.93 -0.68 -11.07
N TYR A 359 2.54 -1.84 -11.58
CA TYR A 359 3.48 -2.89 -11.96
C TYR A 359 3.69 -2.93 -13.48
N PHE A 360 4.88 -3.31 -13.91
CA PHE A 360 5.23 -3.53 -15.30
C PHE A 360 4.98 -2.33 -16.20
N THR A 361 5.18 -1.13 -15.68
CA THR A 361 5.03 0.11 -16.45
C THR A 361 6.34 0.45 -17.18
N ASP A 362 6.24 1.11 -18.35
CA ASP A 362 7.41 1.44 -19.15
C ASP A 362 8.30 2.49 -18.44
N GLU A 363 7.74 3.30 -17.54
CA GLU A 363 8.43 4.33 -16.79
C GLU A 363 9.60 3.79 -15.94
N PHE A 364 9.58 2.51 -15.52
CA PHE A 364 10.72 1.90 -14.82
C PHE A 364 11.95 1.84 -15.71
N ARG A 365 11.79 1.39 -16.97
CA ARG A 365 12.88 1.29 -17.92
C ARG A 365 13.36 2.65 -18.41
N ASP A 366 12.40 3.57 -18.62
CA ASP A 366 12.70 4.94 -19.03
C ASP A 366 13.54 5.63 -17.94
N TRP A 367 13.15 5.50 -16.68
CA TRP A 367 13.90 6.06 -15.55
C TRP A 367 15.32 5.48 -15.45
N GLU A 368 15.47 4.16 -15.58
CA GLU A 368 16.79 3.51 -15.59
C GLU A 368 17.66 3.97 -16.78
N ALA A 369 17.06 4.14 -17.95
CA ALA A 369 17.80 4.60 -19.15
C ALA A 369 18.26 6.06 -19.02
N GLU A 370 17.51 6.90 -18.30
CA GLU A 370 17.83 8.31 -18.08
C GLU A 370 18.84 8.54 -16.95
N ASN A 371 18.90 7.66 -15.96
CA ASN A 371 19.61 7.92 -14.70
C ASN A 371 20.66 6.85 -14.35
N GLY A 372 20.65 5.70 -15.00
CA GLY A 372 21.53 4.56 -14.73
C GLY A 372 22.89 4.55 -15.41
#